data_a2951411e6680620abeb4b0a64ff5e00
#
_entry.id   a2951411e6680620abeb4b0a64ff5e00
#
_cell.length_a   1.000
_cell.length_b   1.000
_cell.length_c   1.000
_cell.angle_alpha   90.00
_cell.angle_beta   90.00
_cell.angle_gamma   90.00
#
_symmetry.space_group_name_H-M   'P 1'
#
loop_
_entity.id
_entity.type
_entity.pdbx_description
1 polymer ?
#
loop_
_entity_poly.entity_id
_entity_poly.type
_entity_poly.pdbx_seq_one_letter_code
_entity_poly.pdbx_strand_id
1 'polypeptide(L)'
;MFITPGPSSVSWQPPEGTYQNGHPSAPAVIRPGTVQKIDHLKKWSISTYKYTRQYLSERFGKGTRTVDTELEGQILLLKETQVKYASILKLAKQMTQHFQHMVQSQRGLADAFADLGMKSPELQDEFNYNAETQRSLVKNGEVLLGALNFFTSNLTTLVHKTMEDSIMTVKAYESARIEYDAYRTDFETTQAGPRTAATAVKAEEAKQQYDVQKEKFDRLRGDLAIKLRFLEENKVEMNESLLLFMI
;
A
#
# COMPACT_ATOMS: atom_id res chain seq x y z
N MET A 1 -17.51 42.11 -35.88
CA MET A 1 -16.78 41.80 -37.11
C MET A 1 -15.30 41.80 -36.77
N PHE A 2 -14.76 40.69 -36.31
CA PHE A 2 -13.33 40.54 -35.99
C PHE A 2 -12.80 39.34 -36.78
N ILE A 3 -11.87 39.61 -37.65
CA ILE A 3 -11.20 38.70 -38.58
C ILE A 3 -10.01 38.09 -37.81
N THR A 4 -9.98 36.78 -37.67
CA THR A 4 -8.81 36.03 -37.17
C THR A 4 -7.91 35.62 -38.33
N PRO A 5 -6.58 35.81 -38.30
CA PRO A 5 -5.68 35.28 -39.31
C PRO A 5 -5.35 33.81 -39.05
N GLY A 6 -5.38 33.03 -40.13
CA GLY A 6 -5.04 31.61 -40.17
C GLY A 6 -3.53 31.35 -40.12
N PRO A 7 -3.11 30.13 -39.81
CA PRO A 7 -1.71 29.77 -39.61
C PRO A 7 -1.00 29.58 -40.95
N SER A 8 0.17 30.22 -41.05
CA SER A 8 1.12 30.12 -42.16
C SER A 8 1.75 28.71 -42.22
N SER A 9 1.67 28.09 -43.40
CA SER A 9 2.38 26.88 -43.74
C SER A 9 3.89 27.11 -43.88
N VAL A 10 4.67 26.58 -42.97
CA VAL A 10 6.14 26.52 -43.10
C VAL A 10 6.50 25.25 -43.82
N SER A 11 6.99 25.38 -45.07
CA SER A 11 7.53 24.28 -45.86
C SER A 11 8.91 23.85 -45.32
N TRP A 12 9.02 22.61 -44.92
CA TRP A 12 10.29 21.98 -44.48
C TRP A 12 11.10 21.59 -45.74
N GLN A 13 12.30 22.13 -45.93
CA GLN A 13 13.32 21.64 -46.89
C GLN A 13 14.44 20.97 -46.13
N PRO A 14 14.87 19.74 -46.52
CA PRO A 14 16.03 19.08 -45.90
C PRO A 14 17.34 19.70 -46.43
N PRO A 15 18.40 19.81 -45.59
CA PRO A 15 19.70 20.29 -46.05
C PRO A 15 20.40 19.22 -46.89
N GLU A 16 20.99 19.66 -48.03
CA GLU A 16 21.86 18.85 -48.86
C GLU A 16 23.15 18.50 -48.12
N GLY A 17 23.34 17.21 -47.82
CA GLY A 17 24.55 16.68 -47.20
C GLY A 17 25.56 16.21 -48.25
N THR A 18 26.74 16.81 -48.23
CA THR A 18 27.93 16.43 -48.96
C THR A 18 28.41 15.04 -48.60
N TYR A 19 28.51 14.15 -49.58
CA TYR A 19 29.17 12.83 -49.42
C TYR A 19 30.68 13.00 -49.25
N GLN A 20 31.22 12.68 -48.08
CA GLN A 20 32.63 12.42 -47.87
C GLN A 20 32.89 10.92 -47.65
N ASN A 21 33.85 10.42 -48.39
CA ASN A 21 34.30 9.03 -48.47
C ASN A 21 34.73 8.46 -47.12
N GLY A 22 34.41 7.19 -46.94
CA GLY A 22 34.66 6.39 -45.76
C GLY A 22 36.12 6.17 -45.39
N HIS A 23 36.33 6.25 -44.09
CA HIS A 23 37.38 5.49 -43.41
C HIS A 23 36.74 4.32 -42.64
N PRO A 24 37.38 3.17 -42.55
CA PRO A 24 36.83 2.03 -41.80
C PRO A 24 36.80 2.39 -40.32
N SER A 25 35.57 2.43 -39.78
CA SER A 25 35.33 2.66 -38.36
C SER A 25 35.95 1.56 -37.54
N ALA A 26 36.86 1.89 -36.64
CA ALA A 26 37.34 0.98 -35.61
C ALA A 26 36.17 0.36 -34.84
N PRO A 27 36.27 -0.90 -34.38
CA PRO A 27 35.19 -1.54 -33.63
C PRO A 27 34.91 -0.72 -32.38
N ALA A 28 33.63 -0.35 -32.20
CA ALA A 28 33.16 0.44 -31.05
C ALA A 28 33.54 -0.30 -29.75
N VAL A 29 34.49 0.26 -29.00
CA VAL A 29 34.85 -0.22 -27.67
C VAL A 29 33.63 0.00 -26.76
N ILE A 30 32.89 -1.07 -26.52
CA ILE A 30 31.74 -1.06 -25.59
C ILE A 30 32.30 -0.79 -24.19
N ARG A 31 31.97 0.36 -23.62
CA ARG A 31 32.39 0.73 -22.26
C ARG A 31 31.89 -0.31 -21.25
N PRO A 32 32.71 -0.73 -20.24
CA PRO A 32 32.33 -1.78 -19.28
C PRO A 32 30.97 -1.59 -18.60
N GLY A 33 30.53 -0.35 -18.34
CA GLY A 33 29.23 -0.05 -17.77
C GLY A 33 28.03 -0.29 -18.71
N THR A 34 28.26 -0.39 -20.03
CA THR A 34 27.18 -0.67 -21.00
C THR A 34 26.87 -2.17 -21.07
N VAL A 35 27.87 -3.01 -20.94
CA VAL A 35 27.72 -4.48 -20.91
C VAL A 35 26.91 -4.89 -19.66
N GLN A 36 27.25 -4.34 -18.50
CA GLN A 36 26.51 -4.62 -17.25
C GLN A 36 25.05 -4.19 -17.34
N LYS A 37 24.74 -3.04 -17.95
CA LYS A 37 23.35 -2.59 -18.16
C LYS A 37 22.58 -3.51 -19.11
N ILE A 38 23.20 -3.98 -20.17
CA ILE A 38 22.59 -4.91 -21.13
C ILE A 38 22.32 -6.26 -20.46
N ASP A 39 23.23 -6.78 -19.64
CA ASP A 39 23.04 -8.02 -18.90
C ASP A 39 21.94 -7.90 -17.84
N HIS A 40 21.87 -6.76 -17.18
CA HIS A 40 20.78 -6.48 -16.22
C HIS A 40 19.41 -6.42 -16.92
N LEU A 41 19.33 -5.77 -18.09
CA LEU A 41 18.12 -5.73 -18.90
C LEU A 41 17.69 -7.10 -19.41
N LYS A 42 18.65 -7.94 -19.85
CA LYS A 42 18.36 -9.32 -20.26
C LYS A 42 17.83 -10.15 -19.09
N LYS A 43 18.49 -10.11 -17.94
CA LYS A 43 18.03 -10.80 -16.73
C LYS A 43 16.64 -10.35 -16.31
N TRP A 44 16.40 -9.04 -16.33
CA TRP A 44 15.09 -8.47 -16.01
C TRP A 44 14.00 -8.92 -17.00
N SER A 45 14.26 -8.91 -18.30
CA SER A 45 13.30 -9.33 -19.33
C SER A 45 12.95 -10.81 -19.22
N ILE A 46 13.95 -11.66 -18.94
CA ILE A 46 13.77 -13.11 -18.73
C ILE A 46 12.92 -13.34 -17.46
N SER A 47 13.25 -12.69 -16.37
CA SER A 47 12.49 -12.81 -15.11
C SER A 47 11.05 -12.36 -15.28
N THR A 48 10.82 -11.22 -15.95
CA THR A 48 9.48 -10.71 -16.25
C THR A 48 8.67 -11.68 -17.12
N TYR A 49 9.30 -12.26 -18.15
CA TYR A 49 8.66 -13.26 -19.00
C TYR A 49 8.27 -14.52 -18.22
N LYS A 50 9.19 -15.06 -17.41
CA LYS A 50 8.92 -16.23 -16.57
C LYS A 50 7.80 -15.97 -15.57
N TYR A 51 7.83 -14.83 -14.88
CA TYR A 51 6.78 -14.39 -13.99
C TYR A 51 5.41 -14.33 -14.68
N THR A 52 5.33 -13.65 -15.83
CA THR A 52 4.08 -13.49 -16.58
C THR A 52 3.56 -14.84 -17.06
N ARG A 53 4.43 -15.70 -17.58
CA ARG A 53 4.06 -17.06 -18.00
C ARG A 53 3.52 -17.89 -16.84
N GLN A 54 4.17 -17.88 -15.69
CA GLN A 54 3.73 -18.60 -14.49
C GLN A 54 2.39 -18.06 -13.99
N TYR A 55 2.26 -16.74 -13.87
CA TYR A 55 1.02 -16.09 -13.45
C TYR A 55 -0.17 -16.46 -14.35
N LEU A 56 0.02 -16.44 -15.67
CA LEU A 56 -1.02 -16.84 -16.62
C LEU A 56 -1.31 -18.34 -16.53
N SER A 57 -0.28 -19.19 -16.39
CA SER A 57 -0.43 -20.64 -16.23
C SER A 57 -1.25 -21.00 -15.01
N GLU A 58 -1.00 -20.36 -13.87
CA GLU A 58 -1.79 -20.54 -12.64
C GLU A 58 -3.25 -20.07 -12.84
N ARG A 59 -3.45 -18.92 -13.46
CA ARG A 59 -4.78 -18.37 -13.72
C ARG A 59 -5.63 -19.27 -14.64
N PHE A 60 -5.00 -19.99 -15.57
CA PHE A 60 -5.67 -20.94 -16.47
C PHE A 60 -5.66 -22.38 -15.95
N GLY A 61 -5.21 -22.61 -14.71
CA GLY A 61 -5.22 -23.93 -14.07
C GLY A 61 -4.25 -24.94 -14.66
N LYS A 62 -3.22 -24.50 -15.39
CA LYS A 62 -2.24 -25.36 -16.08
C LYS A 62 -0.89 -25.45 -15.36
N GLY A 63 -0.64 -24.61 -14.35
CA GLY A 63 0.62 -24.54 -13.61
C GLY A 63 0.54 -25.13 -12.21
N THR A 64 1.65 -25.69 -11.72
CA THR A 64 1.79 -26.08 -10.32
C THR A 64 2.03 -24.81 -9.48
N ARG A 65 1.19 -24.62 -8.46
CA ARG A 65 1.28 -23.51 -7.52
C ARG A 65 1.76 -24.01 -6.16
N THR A 66 2.72 -23.32 -5.56
CA THR A 66 3.04 -23.53 -4.15
C THR A 66 1.94 -22.97 -3.27
N VAL A 67 1.36 -23.83 -2.41
CA VAL A 67 0.26 -23.47 -1.51
C VAL A 67 0.74 -23.57 -0.07
N ASP A 68 0.54 -22.51 0.68
CA ASP A 68 0.70 -22.45 2.14
C ASP A 68 -0.67 -22.13 2.74
N THR A 69 -1.45 -23.16 3.04
CA THR A 69 -2.85 -23.03 3.47
C THR A 69 -3.02 -22.24 4.76
N GLU A 70 -2.07 -22.34 5.69
CA GLU A 70 -2.10 -21.59 6.94
C GLU A 70 -1.86 -20.09 6.68
N LEU A 71 -0.80 -19.78 5.96
CA LEU A 71 -0.47 -18.40 5.63
C LEU A 71 -1.51 -17.74 4.73
N GLU A 72 -2.07 -18.47 3.75
CA GLU A 72 -3.16 -17.98 2.90
C GLU A 72 -4.43 -17.69 3.70
N GLY A 73 -4.75 -18.53 4.70
CA GLY A 73 -5.85 -18.26 5.64
C GLY A 73 -5.64 -16.98 6.45
N GLN A 74 -4.44 -16.77 6.97
CA GLN A 74 -4.07 -15.53 7.70
C GLN A 74 -4.10 -14.30 6.79
N ILE A 75 -3.65 -14.41 5.55
CA ILE A 75 -3.72 -13.32 4.55
C ILE A 75 -5.18 -12.95 4.25
N LEU A 76 -6.06 -13.93 4.09
CA LEU A 76 -7.48 -13.68 3.87
C LEU A 76 -8.09 -12.95 5.06
N LEU A 77 -7.82 -13.43 6.27
CA LEU A 77 -8.28 -12.81 7.51
C LEU A 77 -7.76 -11.36 7.64
N LEU A 78 -6.50 -11.09 7.30
CA LEU A 78 -5.95 -9.72 7.27
C LEU A 78 -6.76 -8.82 6.33
N LYS A 79 -7.03 -9.28 5.09
CA LYS A 79 -7.77 -8.48 4.08
C LYS A 79 -9.20 -8.17 4.55
N GLU A 80 -9.91 -9.16 5.10
CA GLU A 80 -11.25 -8.96 5.66
C GLU A 80 -11.24 -8.03 6.87
N THR A 81 -10.29 -8.20 7.77
CA THR A 81 -10.14 -7.39 8.98
C THR A 81 -9.84 -5.94 8.61
N GLN A 82 -8.96 -5.68 7.64
CA GLN A 82 -8.65 -4.33 7.17
C GLN A 82 -9.91 -3.59 6.71
N VAL A 83 -10.77 -4.24 5.93
CA VAL A 83 -12.03 -3.64 5.46
C VAL A 83 -12.94 -3.27 6.65
N LYS A 84 -13.06 -4.15 7.64
CA LYS A 84 -13.88 -3.90 8.83
C LYS A 84 -13.34 -2.73 9.67
N TYR A 85 -12.02 -2.72 9.94
CA TYR A 85 -11.39 -1.62 10.69
C TYR A 85 -11.41 -0.29 9.94
N ALA A 86 -11.29 -0.29 8.62
CA ALA A 86 -11.47 0.91 7.80
C ALA A 86 -12.88 1.48 7.92
N SER A 87 -13.90 0.62 7.98
CA SER A 87 -15.28 1.04 8.22
C SER A 87 -15.47 1.63 9.62
N ILE A 88 -14.92 0.98 10.66
CA ILE A 88 -14.95 1.49 12.04
C ILE A 88 -14.26 2.85 12.12
N LEU A 89 -13.08 2.99 11.52
CA LEU A 89 -12.35 4.26 11.48
C LEU A 89 -13.16 5.38 10.82
N LYS A 90 -13.85 5.08 9.71
CA LYS A 90 -14.73 6.06 9.06
C LYS A 90 -15.84 6.53 9.98
N LEU A 91 -16.53 5.60 10.64
CA LEU A 91 -17.62 5.92 11.56
C LEU A 91 -17.12 6.68 12.80
N ALA A 92 -15.98 6.27 13.36
CA ALA A 92 -15.36 6.95 14.50
C ALA A 92 -14.98 8.40 14.16
N LYS A 93 -14.41 8.66 12.99
CA LYS A 93 -14.10 10.02 12.52
C LYS A 93 -15.37 10.86 12.36
N GLN A 94 -16.43 10.30 11.80
CA GLN A 94 -17.72 10.99 11.66
C GLN A 94 -18.31 11.33 13.03
N MET A 95 -18.32 10.37 13.95
CA MET A 95 -18.80 10.57 15.32
C MET A 95 -18.01 11.68 16.02
N THR A 96 -16.70 11.67 15.96
CA THR A 96 -15.83 12.69 16.55
C THR A 96 -16.14 14.08 15.98
N GLN A 97 -16.34 14.19 14.67
CA GLN A 97 -16.70 15.45 14.01
C GLN A 97 -18.07 15.96 14.45
N HIS A 98 -19.09 15.10 14.49
CA HIS A 98 -20.43 15.49 14.95
C HIS A 98 -20.42 15.91 16.42
N PHE A 99 -19.66 15.20 17.25
CA PHE A 99 -19.50 15.55 18.65
C PHE A 99 -18.82 16.90 18.84
N GLN A 100 -17.78 17.18 18.04
CA GLN A 100 -17.12 18.50 18.02
C GLN A 100 -18.10 19.63 17.68
N HIS A 101 -18.95 19.44 16.67
CA HIS A 101 -19.99 20.42 16.31
C HIS A 101 -20.99 20.60 17.43
N MET A 102 -21.38 19.53 18.14
CA MET A 102 -22.28 19.61 19.31
C MET A 102 -21.66 20.47 20.42
N VAL A 103 -20.39 20.24 20.77
CA VAL A 103 -19.67 21.05 21.78
C VAL A 103 -19.58 22.52 21.35
N GLN A 104 -19.36 22.80 20.08
CA GLN A 104 -19.38 24.19 19.57
C GLN A 104 -20.74 24.82 19.65
N SER A 105 -21.83 24.09 19.37
CA SER A 105 -23.20 24.59 19.49
C SER A 105 -23.56 24.88 20.95
N GLN A 106 -23.13 24.03 21.89
CA GLN A 106 -23.32 24.28 23.33
C GLN A 106 -22.58 25.54 23.79
N ARG A 107 -21.40 25.82 23.26
CA ARG A 107 -20.67 27.07 23.55
C ARG A 107 -21.44 28.29 23.04
N GLY A 108 -21.92 28.23 21.80
CA GLY A 108 -22.78 29.30 21.25
C GLY A 108 -24.08 29.53 22.04
N LEU A 109 -24.70 28.46 22.54
CA LEU A 109 -25.87 28.57 23.42
C LEU A 109 -25.52 29.24 24.76
N ALA A 110 -24.39 28.90 25.38
CA ALA A 110 -23.93 29.53 26.61
C ALA A 110 -23.78 31.05 26.45
N ASP A 111 -23.15 31.47 25.34
CA ASP A 111 -22.93 32.88 25.03
C ASP A 111 -24.29 33.60 24.79
N ALA A 112 -25.21 32.99 24.04
CA ALA A 112 -26.53 33.54 23.77
C ALA A 112 -27.37 33.69 25.03
N PHE A 113 -27.34 32.71 25.95
CA PHE A 113 -28.00 32.82 27.24
C PHE A 113 -27.40 33.92 28.11
N ALA A 114 -26.08 34.05 28.16
CA ALA A 114 -25.41 35.13 28.90
C ALA A 114 -25.81 36.52 28.34
N ASP A 115 -25.87 36.69 27.03
CA ASP A 115 -26.30 37.94 26.39
C ASP A 115 -27.78 38.29 26.71
N LEU A 116 -28.66 37.28 26.74
CA LEU A 116 -30.07 37.49 27.14
C LEU A 116 -30.18 37.87 28.60
N GLY A 117 -29.43 37.26 29.50
CA GLY A 117 -29.40 37.59 30.91
C GLY A 117 -29.05 39.06 31.18
N MET A 118 -28.15 39.63 30.40
CA MET A 118 -27.79 41.04 30.49
C MET A 118 -28.90 41.99 30.02
N LYS A 119 -29.82 41.53 29.18
CA LYS A 119 -30.89 42.34 28.56
C LYS A 119 -32.23 42.17 29.21
N SER A 120 -32.42 41.18 30.06
CA SER A 120 -33.67 40.78 30.68
C SER A 120 -33.47 40.65 32.20
N PRO A 121 -33.49 41.76 32.97
CA PRO A 121 -33.21 41.73 34.40
C PRO A 121 -34.16 40.80 35.19
N GLU A 122 -35.39 40.68 34.74
CA GLU A 122 -36.42 39.82 35.37
C GLU A 122 -36.17 38.32 35.23
N LEU A 123 -35.33 37.89 34.27
CA LEU A 123 -34.98 36.49 34.01
C LEU A 123 -33.47 36.26 34.03
N GLN A 124 -32.72 37.18 34.63
CA GLN A 124 -31.25 37.15 34.62
C GLN A 124 -30.69 35.90 35.28
N ASP A 125 -31.28 35.47 36.39
CA ASP A 125 -30.81 34.30 37.14
C ASP A 125 -31.02 33.00 36.34
N GLU A 126 -32.16 32.86 35.67
CA GLU A 126 -32.49 31.71 34.84
C GLU A 126 -31.57 31.61 33.61
N PHE A 127 -31.32 32.74 32.95
CA PHE A 127 -30.41 32.78 31.80
C PHE A 127 -28.98 32.51 32.22
N ASN A 128 -28.51 33.07 33.33
CA ASN A 128 -27.18 32.79 33.85
C ASN A 128 -27.01 31.31 34.25
N TYR A 129 -28.03 30.71 34.90
CA TYR A 129 -28.02 29.30 35.23
C TYR A 129 -27.90 28.41 33.96
N ASN A 130 -28.68 28.73 32.93
CA ASN A 130 -28.57 27.99 31.65
C ASN A 130 -27.19 28.18 30.98
N ALA A 131 -26.66 29.40 31.00
CA ALA A 131 -25.33 29.67 30.46
C ALA A 131 -24.24 28.85 31.17
N GLU A 132 -24.22 28.81 32.50
CA GLU A 132 -23.30 28.04 33.30
C GLU A 132 -23.46 26.53 33.09
N THR A 133 -24.69 26.05 32.94
CA THR A 133 -24.99 24.66 32.62
C THR A 133 -24.38 24.27 31.28
N GLN A 134 -24.58 25.10 30.24
CA GLN A 134 -23.96 24.84 28.93
C GLN A 134 -22.42 24.89 28.99
N ARG A 135 -21.82 25.81 29.74
CA ARG A 135 -20.34 25.87 29.92
C ARG A 135 -19.80 24.60 30.60
N SER A 136 -20.52 24.07 31.60
CA SER A 136 -20.16 22.81 32.24
C SER A 136 -20.22 21.62 31.29
N LEU A 137 -21.26 21.56 30.42
CA LEU A 137 -21.38 20.56 29.37
C LEU A 137 -20.27 20.67 28.35
N VAL A 138 -19.88 21.89 27.94
CA VAL A 138 -18.74 22.15 27.05
C VAL A 138 -17.45 21.60 27.65
N LYS A 139 -17.16 21.90 28.91
CA LYS A 139 -15.97 21.43 29.61
C LYS A 139 -15.86 19.89 29.62
N ASN A 140 -16.95 19.22 29.96
CA ASN A 140 -17.02 17.76 29.97
C ASN A 140 -16.91 17.19 28.53
N GLY A 141 -17.56 17.86 27.56
CA GLY A 141 -17.51 17.51 26.17
C GLY A 141 -16.10 17.60 25.56
N GLU A 142 -15.30 18.59 25.95
CA GLU A 142 -13.91 18.73 25.53
C GLU A 142 -13.03 17.58 26.00
N VAL A 143 -13.24 17.08 27.22
CA VAL A 143 -12.53 15.91 27.75
C VAL A 143 -12.87 14.68 26.89
N LEU A 144 -14.16 14.43 26.64
CA LEU A 144 -14.58 13.32 25.79
C LEU A 144 -14.07 13.46 24.34
N LEU A 145 -14.08 14.68 23.81
CA LEU A 145 -13.54 14.95 22.47
C LEU A 145 -12.05 14.63 22.37
N GLY A 146 -11.28 14.97 23.41
CA GLY A 146 -9.86 14.60 23.52
C GLY A 146 -9.66 13.10 23.41
N ALA A 147 -10.47 12.36 24.11
CA ALA A 147 -10.46 10.90 24.12
C ALA A 147 -10.88 10.30 22.77
N LEU A 148 -11.95 10.81 22.13
CA LEU A 148 -12.36 10.39 20.78
C LEU A 148 -11.28 10.65 19.72
N ASN A 149 -10.56 11.78 19.82
CA ASN A 149 -9.45 12.09 18.95
C ASN A 149 -8.27 11.12 19.14
N PHE A 150 -7.94 10.78 20.38
CA PHE A 150 -6.91 9.77 20.67
C PHE A 150 -7.28 8.42 20.07
N PHE A 151 -8.52 7.96 20.26
CA PHE A 151 -9.04 6.73 19.67
C PHE A 151 -8.94 6.72 18.14
N THR A 152 -9.44 7.76 17.47
CA THR A 152 -9.39 7.85 16.00
C THR A 152 -7.97 7.92 15.46
N SER A 153 -7.02 8.53 16.21
CA SER A 153 -5.61 8.57 15.87
C SER A 153 -4.98 7.17 15.91
N ASN A 154 -5.25 6.40 16.96
CA ASN A 154 -4.75 5.02 17.10
C ASN A 154 -5.31 4.11 16.00
N LEU A 155 -6.62 4.18 15.74
CA LEU A 155 -7.23 3.47 14.63
C LEU A 155 -6.63 3.86 13.27
N THR A 156 -6.36 5.13 13.06
CA THR A 156 -5.72 5.62 11.82
C THR A 156 -4.34 4.99 11.64
N THR A 157 -3.54 4.92 12.71
CA THR A 157 -2.23 4.28 12.68
C THR A 157 -2.34 2.78 12.39
N LEU A 158 -3.27 2.09 13.02
CA LEU A 158 -3.48 0.66 12.77
C LEU A 158 -3.88 0.40 11.31
N VAL A 159 -4.88 1.10 10.79
CA VAL A 159 -5.44 0.85 9.45
C VAL A 159 -4.47 1.29 8.35
N HIS A 160 -3.97 2.54 8.40
CA HIS A 160 -3.22 3.16 7.30
C HIS A 160 -1.70 3.01 7.40
N LYS A 161 -1.18 2.47 8.52
CA LYS A 161 0.25 2.17 8.63
C LYS A 161 0.46 0.67 8.82
N THR A 162 0.00 0.11 9.92
CA THR A 162 0.34 -1.27 10.29
C THR A 162 -0.29 -2.30 9.37
N MET A 163 -1.60 -2.20 9.11
CA MET A 163 -2.28 -3.14 8.20
C MET A 163 -1.84 -2.94 6.74
N GLU A 164 -1.66 -1.69 6.30
CA GLU A 164 -1.23 -1.40 4.93
C GLU A 164 0.21 -1.89 4.66
N ASP A 165 1.14 -1.70 5.60
CA ASP A 165 2.49 -2.27 5.52
C ASP A 165 2.46 -3.81 5.43
N SER A 166 1.58 -4.45 6.21
CA SER A 166 1.37 -5.90 6.12
C SER A 166 0.83 -6.32 4.76
N ILE A 167 -0.13 -5.60 4.18
CA ILE A 167 -0.65 -5.85 2.82
C ILE A 167 0.44 -5.65 1.75
N MET A 168 1.34 -4.68 1.91
CA MET A 168 2.48 -4.51 1.00
C MET A 168 3.43 -5.72 1.07
N THR A 169 3.66 -6.26 2.27
CA THR A 169 4.46 -7.49 2.45
C THR A 169 3.78 -8.71 1.82
N VAL A 170 2.44 -8.83 1.92
CA VAL A 170 1.66 -9.86 1.20
C VAL A 170 1.89 -9.76 -0.31
N LYS A 171 1.84 -8.58 -0.91
CA LYS A 171 2.10 -8.40 -2.35
C LYS A 171 3.51 -8.82 -2.73
N ALA A 172 4.51 -8.49 -1.91
CA ALA A 172 5.89 -8.90 -2.14
C ALA A 172 6.07 -10.43 -2.04
N TYR A 173 5.43 -11.06 -1.04
CA TYR A 173 5.39 -12.51 -0.88
C TYR A 173 4.71 -13.20 -2.07
N GLU A 174 3.53 -12.75 -2.50
CA GLU A 174 2.82 -13.31 -3.67
C GLU A 174 3.65 -13.20 -4.95
N SER A 175 4.35 -12.08 -5.15
CA SER A 175 5.28 -11.92 -6.30
C SER A 175 6.46 -12.87 -6.21
N ALA A 176 7.08 -13.02 -5.04
CA ALA A 176 8.21 -13.94 -4.86
C ALA A 176 7.80 -15.40 -5.01
N ARG A 177 6.58 -15.77 -4.59
CA ARG A 177 6.01 -17.11 -4.80
C ARG A 177 5.89 -17.43 -6.28
N ILE A 178 5.33 -16.52 -7.07
CA ILE A 178 5.18 -16.70 -8.52
C ILE A 178 6.55 -16.84 -9.19
N GLU A 179 7.53 -16.01 -8.81
CA GLU A 179 8.90 -16.13 -9.31
C GLU A 179 9.51 -17.49 -8.93
N TYR A 180 9.41 -17.89 -7.69
CA TYR A 180 9.88 -19.18 -7.19
C TYR A 180 9.27 -20.35 -7.99
N ASP A 181 7.94 -20.37 -8.16
CA ASP A 181 7.23 -21.40 -8.90
C ASP A 181 7.66 -21.46 -10.37
N ALA A 182 7.93 -20.30 -10.99
CA ALA A 182 8.42 -20.23 -12.36
C ALA A 182 9.81 -20.86 -12.51
N TYR A 183 10.73 -20.53 -11.61
CA TYR A 183 12.10 -21.08 -11.65
C TYR A 183 12.15 -22.56 -11.20
N ARG A 184 11.28 -22.97 -10.27
CA ARG A 184 11.10 -24.36 -9.92
C ARG A 184 10.66 -25.20 -11.13
N THR A 185 9.65 -24.74 -11.86
CA THR A 185 9.15 -25.42 -13.07
C THR A 185 10.24 -25.54 -14.14
N ASP A 186 11.03 -24.50 -14.34
CA ASP A 186 12.15 -24.54 -15.30
C ASP A 186 13.23 -25.52 -14.86
N PHE A 187 13.57 -25.55 -13.57
CA PHE A 187 14.55 -26.50 -13.02
C PHE A 187 14.07 -27.95 -13.16
N GLU A 188 12.82 -28.23 -12.75
CA GLU A 188 12.20 -29.56 -12.87
C GLU A 188 12.16 -30.03 -14.34
N THR A 189 11.78 -29.15 -15.27
CA THR A 189 11.76 -29.43 -16.72
C THR A 189 13.15 -29.75 -17.26
N THR A 190 14.16 -28.99 -16.80
CA THR A 190 15.55 -29.19 -17.24
C THR A 190 16.12 -30.50 -16.69
N GLN A 191 15.74 -30.90 -15.46
CA GLN A 191 16.15 -32.18 -14.87
C GLN A 191 15.52 -33.39 -15.56
N ALA A 192 14.25 -33.26 -16.02
CA ALA A 192 13.53 -34.33 -16.70
C ALA A 192 14.02 -34.56 -18.13
N GLY A 193 14.84 -33.66 -18.69
CA GLY A 193 15.39 -33.74 -20.07
C GLY A 193 16.54 -34.77 -20.22
N PRO A 194 16.93 -35.08 -21.46
CA PRO A 194 18.00 -36.02 -21.74
C PRO A 194 19.34 -35.51 -21.17
N ARG A 195 20.13 -36.41 -20.53
CA ARG A 195 21.41 -36.09 -19.90
C ARG A 195 22.56 -36.04 -20.94
N THR A 196 22.86 -34.86 -21.44
CA THR A 196 24.04 -34.55 -22.25
C THR A 196 24.94 -33.57 -21.51
N ALA A 197 26.22 -33.43 -21.93
CA ALA A 197 27.14 -32.45 -21.34
C ALA A 197 26.56 -31.01 -21.40
N ALA A 198 25.89 -30.65 -22.51
CA ALA A 198 25.26 -29.33 -22.68
C ALA A 198 24.02 -29.12 -21.79
N THR A 199 23.24 -30.17 -21.56
CA THR A 199 22.06 -30.11 -20.65
C THR A 199 22.49 -30.13 -19.20
N ALA A 200 23.61 -30.73 -18.83
CA ALA A 200 24.16 -30.68 -17.48
C ALA A 200 24.54 -29.26 -17.04
N VAL A 201 25.18 -28.48 -17.91
CA VAL A 201 25.50 -27.06 -17.63
C VAL A 201 24.24 -26.24 -17.45
N LYS A 202 23.25 -26.42 -18.34
CA LYS A 202 21.94 -25.71 -18.20
C LYS A 202 21.19 -26.09 -16.94
N ALA A 203 21.27 -27.36 -16.52
CA ALA A 203 20.64 -27.82 -15.28
C ALA A 203 21.30 -27.18 -14.05
N GLU A 204 22.62 -27.02 -14.05
CA GLU A 204 23.32 -26.36 -12.95
C GLU A 204 22.99 -24.86 -12.88
N GLU A 205 22.92 -24.15 -14.03
CA GLU A 205 22.48 -22.77 -14.10
C GLU A 205 21.03 -22.61 -13.61
N ALA A 206 20.13 -23.51 -14.04
CA ALA A 206 18.73 -23.50 -13.61
C ALA A 206 18.60 -23.74 -12.10
N LYS A 207 19.43 -24.65 -11.54
CA LYS A 207 19.50 -24.93 -10.12
C LYS A 207 19.95 -23.70 -9.32
N GLN A 208 21.01 -23.04 -9.71
CA GLN A 208 21.51 -21.84 -9.04
C GLN A 208 20.44 -20.73 -9.01
N GLN A 209 19.73 -20.53 -10.12
CA GLN A 209 18.65 -19.55 -10.19
C GLN A 209 17.45 -19.93 -9.30
N TYR A 210 17.09 -21.21 -9.29
CA TYR A 210 16.05 -21.75 -8.40
C TYR A 210 16.42 -21.54 -6.94
N ASP A 211 17.66 -21.86 -6.52
CA ASP A 211 18.12 -21.72 -5.14
C ASP A 211 18.05 -20.24 -4.68
N VAL A 212 18.44 -19.30 -5.53
CA VAL A 212 18.32 -17.86 -5.24
C VAL A 212 16.86 -17.42 -5.05
N GLN A 213 15.95 -17.88 -5.91
CA GLN A 213 14.53 -17.52 -5.79
C GLN A 213 13.86 -18.22 -4.60
N LYS A 214 14.29 -19.43 -4.28
CA LYS A 214 13.84 -20.16 -3.10
C LYS A 214 14.22 -19.40 -1.82
N GLU A 215 15.44 -18.96 -1.68
CA GLU A 215 15.91 -18.18 -0.53
C GLU A 215 15.11 -16.87 -0.37
N LYS A 216 14.89 -16.15 -1.47
CA LYS A 216 14.06 -14.94 -1.49
C LYS A 216 12.62 -15.20 -1.04
N PHE A 217 12.02 -16.29 -1.54
CA PHE A 217 10.67 -16.70 -1.18
C PHE A 217 10.57 -17.10 0.29
N ASP A 218 11.49 -17.95 0.77
CA ASP A 218 11.51 -18.43 2.16
C ASP A 218 11.67 -17.27 3.14
N ARG A 219 12.53 -16.28 2.83
CA ARG A 219 12.68 -15.07 3.63
C ARG A 219 11.40 -14.25 3.71
N LEU A 220 10.79 -13.92 2.55
CA LEU A 220 9.55 -13.12 2.53
C LEU A 220 8.37 -13.84 3.17
N ARG A 221 8.33 -15.18 3.07
CA ARG A 221 7.38 -16.01 3.79
C ARG A 221 7.54 -15.88 5.31
N GLY A 222 8.76 -15.95 5.80
CA GLY A 222 9.08 -15.80 7.22
C GLY A 222 8.77 -14.38 7.72
N ASP A 223 9.17 -13.36 6.99
CA ASP A 223 8.89 -11.96 7.31
C ASP A 223 7.37 -11.68 7.38
N LEU A 224 6.61 -12.24 6.45
CA LEU A 224 5.15 -12.09 6.44
C LEU A 224 4.51 -12.80 7.65
N ALA A 225 4.91 -14.03 7.95
CA ALA A 225 4.38 -14.77 9.10
C ALA A 225 4.62 -14.03 10.43
N ILE A 226 5.80 -13.44 10.60
CA ILE A 226 6.13 -12.61 11.77
C ILE A 226 5.24 -11.37 11.82
N LYS A 227 5.09 -10.65 10.70
CA LYS A 227 4.24 -9.45 10.65
C LYS A 227 2.77 -9.74 10.94
N LEU A 228 2.22 -10.84 10.42
CA LEU A 228 0.84 -11.24 10.68
C LEU A 228 0.63 -11.57 12.16
N ARG A 229 1.57 -12.25 12.79
CA ARG A 229 1.51 -12.53 14.23
C ARG A 229 1.54 -11.26 15.06
N PHE A 230 2.48 -10.34 14.80
CA PHE A 230 2.54 -9.05 15.50
C PHE A 230 1.27 -8.21 15.30
N LEU A 231 0.69 -8.25 14.11
CA LEU A 231 -0.56 -7.55 13.85
C LEU A 231 -1.71 -8.13 14.68
N GLU A 232 -1.77 -9.45 14.85
CA GLU A 232 -2.79 -10.11 15.68
C GLU A 232 -2.63 -9.73 17.16
N GLU A 233 -1.40 -9.77 17.68
CA GLU A 233 -1.08 -9.35 19.05
C GLU A 233 -1.46 -7.88 19.29
N ASN A 234 -1.11 -6.96 18.40
CA ASN A 234 -1.48 -5.54 18.49
C ASN A 234 -2.98 -5.29 18.40
N LYS A 235 -3.73 -6.08 17.64
CA LYS A 235 -5.20 -5.97 17.60
C LYS A 235 -5.84 -6.29 18.95
N VAL A 236 -5.34 -7.30 19.64
CA VAL A 236 -5.83 -7.70 20.97
C VAL A 236 -5.59 -6.57 21.97
N GLU A 237 -4.35 -6.08 22.07
CA GLU A 237 -3.96 -5.00 22.99
C GLU A 237 -4.77 -3.72 22.73
N MET A 238 -4.98 -3.37 21.47
CA MET A 238 -5.76 -2.19 21.11
C MET A 238 -7.24 -2.37 21.44
N ASN A 239 -7.83 -3.56 21.26
CA ASN A 239 -9.22 -3.81 21.61
C ASN A 239 -9.43 -3.78 23.12
N GLU A 240 -8.48 -4.25 23.92
CA GLU A 240 -8.51 -4.13 25.38
C GLU A 240 -8.44 -2.67 25.83
N SER A 241 -7.54 -1.87 25.25
CA SER A 241 -7.48 -0.42 25.50
C SER A 241 -8.78 0.30 25.11
N LEU A 242 -9.47 -0.14 24.05
CA LEU A 242 -10.75 0.40 23.61
C LEU A 242 -11.88 0.10 24.58
N LEU A 243 -11.95 -1.12 25.11
CA LEU A 243 -12.94 -1.51 26.11
C LEU A 243 -12.81 -0.70 27.41
N LEU A 244 -11.57 -0.49 27.86
CA LEU A 244 -11.26 0.36 29.04
C LEU A 244 -11.64 1.83 28.82
N PHE A 245 -11.73 2.28 27.57
CA PHE A 245 -12.07 3.66 27.23
C PHE A 245 -13.58 3.91 27.16
N MET A 246 -14.39 2.88 26.91
CA MET A 246 -15.86 2.98 26.80
C MET A 246 -16.58 2.73 28.14
N ILE A 247 -15.87 2.35 29.21
CA ILE A 247 -16.36 2.16 30.57
C ILE A 247 -16.03 3.40 31.41
#